data_b8af7f7b3cf59c04e321686063ad5c92
#
_entry.id   b8af7f7b3cf59c04e321686063ad5c92
#
_cell.length_a   1.000
_cell.length_b   1.000
_cell.length_c   1.000
_cell.angle_alpha   90.00
_cell.angle_beta   90.00
_cell.angle_gamma   90.00
#
_symmetry.space_group_name_H-M   'P 1'
#
loop_
_entity.id
_entity.type
_entity.pdbx_description
1 polymer ?
#
loop_
_entity_poly.entity_id
_entity_poly.type
_entity_poly.pdbx_seq_one_letter_code
_entity_poly.pdbx_strand_id
1 'polypeptide(L)'
;MQKVNLQEISQEEVVWPGSKYRVFRRHISQHLRAQDKDDREPPYEIEHVVLSPGKKFPYYAHASFWELYYVLSGIGKIWTDTGVSDIGVGDSIMCPSGEAHQIINDNDSDPAYLVIAKNMPFNQCYYPNSDKMWFMGLVLKSERGLTFVWNGFPADYWDGEE
;
A
#
# COMPACT_ATOMS: atom_id res chain seq x y z
N MET A 1 -10.99 18.61 -16.80
CA MET A 1 -11.39 17.26 -16.34
C MET A 1 -10.36 16.28 -16.86
N GLN A 2 -9.79 15.47 -16.00
CA GLN A 2 -8.84 14.40 -16.36
C GLN A 2 -9.58 13.06 -16.34
N LYS A 3 -9.22 12.17 -17.24
CA LYS A 3 -9.80 10.83 -17.37
C LYS A 3 -8.73 9.87 -17.87
N VAL A 4 -8.68 8.69 -17.30
CA VAL A 4 -7.82 7.60 -17.75
C VAL A 4 -8.57 6.27 -17.67
N ASN A 5 -8.27 5.35 -18.57
CA ASN A 5 -8.68 3.96 -18.43
C ASN A 5 -7.58 3.19 -17.70
N LEU A 6 -7.95 2.28 -16.83
CA LEU A 6 -7.00 1.49 -16.05
C LEU A 6 -5.99 0.73 -16.94
N GLN A 7 -6.42 0.29 -18.12
CA GLN A 7 -5.55 -0.43 -19.07
C GLN A 7 -4.49 0.46 -19.73
N GLU A 8 -4.66 1.78 -19.66
CA GLU A 8 -3.69 2.75 -20.20
C GLU A 8 -2.57 3.06 -19.19
N ILE A 9 -2.74 2.64 -17.92
CA ILE A 9 -1.76 2.84 -16.87
C ILE A 9 -0.78 1.66 -16.86
N SER A 10 0.52 1.95 -16.92
CA SER A 10 1.56 0.94 -16.81
C SER A 10 1.44 0.19 -15.48
N GLN A 11 1.58 -1.14 -15.56
CA GLN A 11 1.61 -1.99 -14.37
C GLN A 11 3.02 -2.08 -13.83
N GLU A 12 3.17 -1.79 -12.56
CA GLU A 12 4.39 -2.02 -11.79
C GLU A 12 4.30 -3.37 -11.07
N GLU A 13 5.33 -4.18 -11.17
CA GLU A 13 5.50 -5.37 -10.34
C GLU A 13 6.41 -5.03 -9.16
N VAL A 14 5.92 -5.26 -7.95
CA VAL A 14 6.69 -5.08 -6.71
C VAL A 14 6.91 -6.44 -6.06
N VAL A 15 8.18 -6.83 -5.98
CA VAL A 15 8.62 -8.09 -5.36
C VAL A 15 9.66 -7.77 -4.30
N TRP A 16 9.48 -8.32 -3.10
CA TRP A 16 10.45 -8.19 -2.03
C TRP A 16 11.35 -9.44 -1.94
N PRO A 17 12.63 -9.28 -1.58
CA PRO A 17 13.54 -10.40 -1.37
C PRO A 17 12.99 -11.40 -0.36
N GLY A 18 13.22 -12.73 -0.59
CA GLY A 18 12.64 -13.80 0.24
C GLY A 18 11.16 -14.10 -0.02
N SER A 19 10.50 -13.22 -0.70
CA SER A 19 9.24 -13.23 -1.47
C SER A 19 7.98 -13.83 -0.87
N LYS A 20 7.64 -13.50 0.36
CA LYS A 20 6.25 -13.60 0.85
C LYS A 20 5.35 -12.56 0.16
N TYR A 21 5.94 -11.51 -0.42
CA TYR A 21 5.29 -10.34 -0.95
C TYR A 21 5.51 -10.27 -2.46
N ARG A 22 4.41 -10.20 -3.21
CA ARG A 22 4.41 -9.92 -4.64
C ARG A 22 3.08 -9.32 -5.02
N VAL A 23 3.11 -8.11 -5.52
CA VAL A 23 1.93 -7.38 -5.96
C VAL A 23 2.17 -6.74 -7.32
N PHE A 24 1.08 -6.55 -8.06
CA PHE A 24 1.06 -5.73 -9.26
C PHE A 24 0.22 -4.50 -8.99
N ARG A 25 0.76 -3.31 -9.27
CA ARG A 25 0.10 -2.03 -9.01
C ARG A 25 -0.06 -1.19 -10.26
N ARG A 26 -1.13 -0.42 -10.29
CA ARG A 26 -1.32 0.70 -11.22
C ARG A 26 -1.70 1.94 -10.42
N HIS A 27 -0.85 2.94 -10.47
CA HIS A 27 -1.01 4.19 -9.73
C HIS A 27 -1.94 5.15 -10.47
N ILE A 28 -3.24 5.12 -10.15
CA ILE A 28 -4.27 5.90 -10.85
C ILE A 28 -4.08 7.40 -10.58
N SER A 29 -3.94 7.77 -9.31
CA SER A 29 -3.80 9.18 -8.90
C SER A 29 -2.51 9.80 -9.44
N GLN A 30 -1.40 9.10 -9.39
CA GLN A 30 -0.12 9.58 -9.92
C GLN A 30 -0.13 9.73 -11.44
N HIS A 31 -0.78 8.79 -12.16
CA HIS A 31 -0.93 8.90 -13.61
C HIS A 31 -1.74 10.14 -14.00
N LEU A 32 -2.84 10.41 -13.28
CA LEU A 32 -3.66 11.61 -13.50
C LEU A 32 -2.89 12.89 -13.14
N ARG A 33 -2.12 12.87 -12.03
CA ARG A 33 -1.24 13.98 -11.64
C ARG A 33 -0.23 14.34 -12.74
N ALA A 34 0.43 13.35 -13.33
CA ALA A 34 1.40 13.58 -14.40
C ALA A 34 0.81 14.32 -15.63
N GLN A 35 -0.52 14.39 -15.73
CA GLN A 35 -1.25 15.13 -16.74
C GLN A 35 -1.67 16.54 -16.26
N ASP A 36 -1.45 16.86 -14.98
CA ASP A 36 -1.80 18.17 -14.41
C ASP A 36 -0.68 19.18 -14.68
N LYS A 37 -1.06 20.30 -15.30
CA LYS A 37 -0.13 21.40 -15.58
C LYS A 37 0.34 22.14 -14.34
N ASP A 38 -0.45 22.08 -13.26
CA ASP A 38 -0.18 22.76 -11.99
C ASP A 38 0.71 21.93 -11.05
N ASP A 39 1.05 20.70 -11.42
CA ASP A 39 1.88 19.76 -10.64
C ASP A 39 1.44 19.60 -9.17
N ARG A 40 0.14 19.76 -8.93
CA ARG A 40 -0.43 19.62 -7.58
C ARG A 40 -0.52 18.16 -7.18
N GLU A 41 -0.15 17.84 -5.95
CA GLU A 41 -0.37 16.51 -5.41
C GLU A 41 -1.89 16.23 -5.30
N PRO A 42 -2.37 15.09 -5.81
CA PRO A 42 -3.75 14.69 -5.59
C PRO A 42 -4.00 14.50 -4.07
N PRO A 43 -5.21 14.83 -3.57
CA PRO A 43 -5.50 14.70 -2.14
C PRO A 43 -5.55 13.24 -1.66
N TYR A 44 -5.67 12.30 -2.60
CA TYR A 44 -5.73 10.86 -2.33
C TYR A 44 -4.76 10.12 -3.23
N GLU A 45 -4.07 9.14 -2.64
CA GLU A 45 -3.45 8.06 -3.39
C GLU A 45 -4.53 7.04 -3.74
N ILE A 46 -4.63 6.69 -5.02
CA ILE A 46 -5.59 5.70 -5.52
C ILE A 46 -4.82 4.72 -6.38
N GLU A 47 -4.82 3.46 -5.97
CA GLU A 47 -4.13 2.38 -6.66
C GLU A 47 -5.09 1.23 -7.00
N HIS A 48 -4.91 0.64 -8.15
CA HIS A 48 -5.42 -0.70 -8.45
C HIS A 48 -4.30 -1.69 -8.15
N VAL A 49 -4.57 -2.62 -7.24
CA VAL A 49 -3.59 -3.59 -6.76
C VAL A 49 -4.10 -5.00 -6.99
N VAL A 50 -3.22 -5.88 -7.49
CA VAL A 50 -3.48 -7.32 -7.63
C VAL A 50 -2.46 -8.07 -6.78
N LEU A 51 -2.95 -8.93 -5.90
CA LEU A 51 -2.12 -9.72 -5.00
C LEU A 51 -1.98 -11.15 -5.54
N SER A 52 -0.74 -11.56 -5.83
CA SER A 52 -0.47 -12.88 -6.40
C SER A 52 -0.85 -14.04 -5.46
N PRO A 53 -1.13 -15.25 -6.00
CA PRO A 53 -1.46 -16.44 -5.22
C PRO A 53 -0.41 -16.78 -4.17
N GLY A 54 -0.85 -17.13 -2.96
CA GLY A 54 0.02 -17.47 -1.83
C GLY A 54 0.84 -16.29 -1.30
N LYS A 55 0.52 -15.05 -1.67
CA LYS A 55 1.23 -13.85 -1.24
C LYS A 55 0.41 -13.01 -0.28
N LYS A 56 1.07 -12.04 0.35
CA LYS A 56 0.47 -11.13 1.32
C LYS A 56 1.11 -9.76 1.26
N PHE A 57 0.45 -8.75 1.79
CA PHE A 57 1.08 -7.47 2.11
C PHE A 57 1.92 -7.59 3.38
N PRO A 58 2.84 -6.66 3.66
CA PRO A 58 3.41 -6.53 5.00
C PRO A 58 2.31 -6.33 6.05
N TYR A 59 2.58 -6.73 7.30
CA TYR A 59 1.73 -6.36 8.43
C TYR A 59 2.20 -5.01 8.95
N TYR A 60 1.40 -3.98 8.74
CA TYR A 60 1.80 -2.60 9.02
C TYR A 60 0.63 -1.73 9.45
N ALA A 61 0.96 -0.60 10.10
CA ALA A 61 0.04 0.46 10.45
C ALA A 61 0.53 1.81 9.93
N HIS A 62 -0.36 2.60 9.33
CA HIS A 62 -0.09 4.01 9.05
C HIS A 62 -0.35 4.86 10.29
N ALA A 63 0.60 5.73 10.66
CA ALA A 63 0.45 6.55 11.86
C ALA A 63 -0.47 7.77 11.66
N SER A 64 -0.64 8.23 10.43
CA SER A 64 -1.23 9.55 10.17
C SER A 64 -2.44 9.57 9.25
N PHE A 65 -2.82 8.46 8.63
CA PHE A 65 -3.98 8.41 7.76
C PHE A 65 -4.70 7.05 7.78
N TRP A 66 -5.91 7.05 7.27
CA TRP A 66 -6.73 5.85 7.07
C TRP A 66 -6.50 5.31 5.68
N GLU A 67 -6.53 3.99 5.56
CA GLU A 67 -6.45 3.30 4.29
C GLU A 67 -7.73 2.49 4.05
N LEU A 68 -8.27 2.58 2.84
CA LEU A 68 -9.46 1.85 2.43
C LEU A 68 -9.10 0.86 1.33
N TYR A 69 -9.52 -0.38 1.51
CA TYR A 69 -9.52 -1.41 0.48
C TYR A 69 -10.94 -1.68 0.01
N TYR A 70 -11.15 -1.68 -1.29
CA TYR A 70 -12.38 -2.14 -1.90
C TYR A 70 -12.09 -3.33 -2.79
N VAL A 71 -12.74 -4.48 -2.54
CA VAL A 71 -12.48 -5.71 -3.27
C VAL A 71 -13.19 -5.67 -4.62
N LEU A 72 -12.41 -5.62 -5.69
CA LEU A 72 -12.91 -5.57 -7.09
C LEU A 72 -13.16 -6.96 -7.66
N SER A 73 -12.30 -7.92 -7.35
CA SER A 73 -12.41 -9.30 -7.80
C SER A 73 -11.71 -10.27 -6.86
N GLY A 74 -12.10 -11.54 -6.92
CA GLY A 74 -11.51 -12.61 -6.13
C GLY A 74 -11.94 -12.61 -4.67
N ILE A 75 -11.23 -13.39 -3.88
CA ILE A 75 -11.41 -13.54 -2.42
C ILE A 75 -10.05 -13.46 -1.75
N GLY A 76 -10.01 -13.06 -0.50
CA GLY A 76 -8.79 -12.98 0.30
C GLY A 76 -9.11 -12.97 1.79
N LYS A 77 -8.13 -12.58 2.58
CA LYS A 77 -8.29 -12.38 4.02
C LYS A 77 -7.67 -11.07 4.44
N ILE A 78 -8.21 -10.49 5.50
CA ILE A 78 -7.57 -9.41 6.23
C ILE A 78 -7.23 -9.89 7.64
N TRP A 79 -6.00 -9.66 8.05
CA TRP A 79 -5.52 -9.88 9.41
C TRP A 79 -5.32 -8.54 10.10
N THR A 80 -5.88 -8.41 11.30
CA THR A 80 -5.72 -7.27 12.22
C THR A 80 -5.34 -7.78 13.61
N ASP A 81 -5.17 -6.91 14.57
CA ASP A 81 -4.96 -7.27 15.99
C ASP A 81 -6.17 -8.00 16.61
N THR A 82 -7.37 -7.84 16.03
CA THR A 82 -8.60 -8.54 16.46
C THR A 82 -8.78 -9.93 15.83
N GLY A 83 -7.92 -10.31 14.87
CA GLY A 83 -7.96 -11.61 14.21
C GLY A 83 -8.00 -11.54 12.69
N VAL A 84 -8.38 -12.66 12.08
CA VAL A 84 -8.45 -12.84 10.63
C VAL A 84 -9.91 -12.91 10.19
N SER A 85 -10.25 -12.17 9.14
CA SER A 85 -11.57 -12.20 8.50
C SER A 85 -11.44 -12.48 7.01
N ASP A 86 -12.36 -13.25 6.44
CA ASP A 86 -12.47 -13.43 4.99
C ASP A 86 -13.04 -12.15 4.35
N ILE A 87 -12.54 -11.84 3.15
CA ILE A 87 -13.00 -10.71 2.34
C ILE A 87 -13.28 -11.16 0.90
N GLY A 88 -14.30 -10.58 0.29
CA GLY A 88 -14.72 -10.92 -1.07
C GLY A 88 -15.25 -9.72 -1.85
N VAL A 89 -15.63 -9.97 -3.10
CA VAL A 89 -16.08 -8.93 -4.04
C VAL A 89 -17.18 -8.05 -3.44
N GLY A 90 -16.98 -6.75 -3.45
CA GLY A 90 -17.90 -5.74 -2.92
C GLY A 90 -17.62 -5.34 -1.46
N ASP A 91 -16.75 -6.07 -0.75
CA ASP A 91 -16.36 -5.68 0.60
C ASP A 91 -15.53 -4.40 0.58
N SER A 92 -15.79 -3.56 1.57
CA SER A 92 -15.03 -2.34 1.84
C SER A 92 -14.42 -2.45 3.23
N ILE A 93 -13.10 -2.39 3.29
CA ILE A 93 -12.35 -2.51 4.53
C ILE A 93 -11.68 -1.17 4.82
N MET A 94 -11.99 -0.59 5.97
CA MET A 94 -11.39 0.65 6.43
C MET A 94 -10.41 0.34 7.54
N CYS A 95 -9.13 0.66 7.32
CA CYS A 95 -8.05 0.51 8.28
C CYS A 95 -7.73 1.89 8.88
N PRO A 96 -8.14 2.16 10.12
CA PRO A 96 -7.85 3.43 10.78
C PRO A 96 -6.35 3.64 11.01
N SER A 97 -5.99 4.90 11.16
CA SER A 97 -4.64 5.29 11.63
C SER A 97 -4.29 4.57 12.93
N GLY A 98 -3.11 3.97 12.98
CA GLY A 98 -2.61 3.21 14.13
C GLY A 98 -3.07 1.75 14.21
N GLU A 99 -4.02 1.33 13.38
CA GLU A 99 -4.46 -0.05 13.31
C GLU A 99 -3.61 -0.85 12.32
N ALA A 100 -2.86 -1.84 12.84
CA ALA A 100 -2.05 -2.70 11.99
C ALA A 100 -2.92 -3.72 11.24
N HIS A 101 -2.65 -3.89 9.96
CA HIS A 101 -3.39 -4.79 9.09
C HIS A 101 -2.51 -5.44 8.02
N GLN A 102 -2.99 -6.56 7.48
CA GLN A 102 -2.35 -7.28 6.40
C GLN A 102 -3.40 -7.91 5.50
N ILE A 103 -3.35 -7.66 4.21
CA ILE A 103 -4.12 -8.42 3.23
C ILE A 103 -3.35 -9.69 2.86
N ILE A 104 -4.06 -10.82 2.83
CA ILE A 104 -3.51 -12.15 2.56
C ILE A 104 -4.31 -12.78 1.41
N ASN A 105 -3.58 -13.32 0.46
CA ASN A 105 -4.13 -14.19 -0.58
C ASN A 105 -3.57 -15.60 -0.36
N ASP A 106 -4.36 -16.45 0.28
CA ASP A 106 -4.07 -17.87 0.45
C ASP A 106 -4.79 -18.77 -0.57
N ASN A 107 -5.31 -18.16 -1.63
CA ASN A 107 -6.01 -18.83 -2.72
C ASN A 107 -5.13 -18.93 -3.98
N ASP A 108 -5.62 -19.66 -4.97
CA ASP A 108 -4.97 -19.83 -6.28
C ASP A 108 -5.37 -18.76 -7.31
N SER A 109 -6.23 -17.81 -6.92
CA SER A 109 -6.67 -16.69 -7.78
C SER A 109 -5.93 -15.40 -7.44
N ASP A 110 -6.00 -14.43 -8.34
CA ASP A 110 -5.43 -13.10 -8.20
C ASP A 110 -6.52 -12.09 -7.78
N PRO A 111 -6.81 -11.91 -6.48
CA PRO A 111 -7.74 -10.89 -6.03
C PRO A 111 -7.22 -9.49 -6.37
N ALA A 112 -8.14 -8.63 -6.81
CA ALA A 112 -7.84 -7.25 -7.11
C ALA A 112 -8.58 -6.30 -6.16
N TYR A 113 -7.88 -5.24 -5.77
CA TYR A 113 -8.35 -4.24 -4.83
C TYR A 113 -8.20 -2.84 -5.42
N LEU A 114 -9.14 -1.96 -5.11
CA LEU A 114 -8.90 -0.53 -5.15
C LEU A 114 -8.41 -0.12 -3.77
N VAL A 115 -7.21 0.42 -3.70
CA VAL A 115 -6.62 0.95 -2.47
C VAL A 115 -6.69 2.46 -2.53
N ILE A 116 -7.24 3.06 -1.47
CA ILE A 116 -7.41 4.51 -1.36
C ILE A 116 -6.85 4.96 -0.02
N ALA A 117 -5.89 5.86 -0.06
CA ALA A 117 -5.30 6.47 1.11
C ALA A 117 -5.25 7.99 0.96
N LYS A 118 -5.22 8.71 2.08
CA LYS A 118 -5.00 10.14 2.04
C LYS A 118 -3.54 10.42 1.69
N ASN A 119 -3.32 11.26 0.68
CA ASN A 119 -1.97 11.69 0.36
C ASN A 119 -1.49 12.73 1.38
N MET A 120 -0.46 12.37 2.13
CA MET A 120 0.11 13.21 3.17
C MET A 120 1.53 13.62 2.81
N PRO A 121 1.94 14.88 3.08
CA PRO A 121 3.31 15.32 2.82
C PRO A 121 4.36 14.56 3.67
N PHE A 122 3.93 13.90 4.72
CA PHE A 122 4.74 13.03 5.58
C PHE A 122 3.93 11.81 5.96
N ASN A 123 4.48 10.62 5.72
CA ASN A 123 3.91 9.35 6.14
C ASN A 123 4.88 8.57 7.01
N GLN A 124 4.33 7.82 7.92
CA GLN A 124 5.03 6.99 8.86
C GLN A 124 4.28 5.66 8.98
N CYS A 125 4.98 4.57 8.68
CA CYS A 125 4.46 3.22 8.85
C CYS A 125 5.21 2.50 9.96
N TYR A 126 4.48 1.80 10.79
CA TYR A 126 5.02 0.89 11.80
C TYR A 126 4.79 -0.55 11.36
N TYR A 127 5.80 -1.39 11.49
CA TYR A 127 5.79 -2.82 11.17
C TYR A 127 5.93 -3.63 12.45
N PRO A 128 4.81 -4.09 13.07
CA PRO A 128 4.84 -4.74 14.38
C PRO A 128 5.71 -5.99 14.44
N ASN A 129 5.75 -6.78 13.35
CA ASN A 129 6.48 -8.06 13.32
C ASN A 129 8.01 -7.90 13.38
N SER A 130 8.54 -6.76 12.96
CA SER A 130 9.96 -6.49 12.90
C SER A 130 10.40 -5.28 13.73
N ASP A 131 9.42 -4.66 14.45
CA ASP A 131 9.61 -3.46 15.24
C ASP A 131 10.32 -2.31 14.50
N LYS A 132 10.00 -2.20 13.20
CA LYS A 132 10.56 -1.17 12.32
C LYS A 132 9.58 -0.04 12.10
N MET A 133 10.12 1.14 11.87
CA MET A 133 9.37 2.30 11.38
C MET A 133 9.93 2.73 10.03
N TRP A 134 9.05 2.94 9.09
CA TRP A 134 9.37 3.53 7.80
C TRP A 134 8.83 4.96 7.76
N PHE A 135 9.68 5.87 7.36
CA PHE A 135 9.34 7.29 7.23
C PHE A 135 9.47 7.69 5.77
N MET A 136 8.44 8.33 5.25
CA MET A 136 8.42 8.92 3.93
C MET A 136 7.95 10.36 4.03
N GLY A 137 8.70 11.29 3.47
CA GLY A 137 8.31 12.69 3.45
C GLY A 137 8.95 13.45 2.31
N LEU A 138 8.26 14.48 1.85
CA LEU A 138 8.84 15.47 0.97
C LEU A 138 9.72 16.39 1.81
N VAL A 139 11.03 16.30 1.63
CA VAL A 139 11.93 17.34 2.14
C VAL A 139 11.82 18.53 1.22
N LEU A 140 11.41 19.65 1.78
CA LEU A 140 11.34 20.94 1.08
C LEU A 140 12.62 21.16 0.25
N LYS A 141 12.48 21.20 -1.08
CA LYS A 141 13.54 21.44 -2.08
C LYS A 141 14.49 20.27 -2.40
N SER A 142 14.21 19.05 -2.00
CA SER A 142 14.94 17.90 -2.52
C SER A 142 14.12 17.27 -3.65
N GLU A 143 14.73 17.03 -4.81
CA GLU A 143 14.11 16.28 -5.92
C GLU A 143 13.84 14.81 -5.56
N ARG A 144 14.30 14.38 -4.40
CA ARG A 144 14.12 13.05 -3.85
C ARG A 144 13.48 13.14 -2.46
N GLY A 145 12.35 12.49 -2.26
CA GLY A 145 11.77 12.30 -0.92
C GLY A 145 12.78 11.64 0.02
N LEU A 146 12.76 11.98 1.29
CA LEU A 146 13.47 11.22 2.31
C LEU A 146 12.66 9.98 2.64
N THR A 147 13.30 8.83 2.43
CA THR A 147 12.80 7.55 2.91
C THR A 147 13.87 6.95 3.81
N PHE A 148 13.53 6.60 5.03
CA PHE A 148 14.43 5.86 5.90
C PHE A 148 13.64 4.91 6.80
N VAL A 149 14.28 3.82 7.17
CA VAL A 149 13.75 2.80 8.06
C VAL A 149 14.49 2.89 9.39
N TRP A 150 13.76 2.78 10.48
CA TRP A 150 14.28 2.90 11.84
C TRP A 150 13.71 1.81 12.75
N ASN A 151 14.56 1.12 13.48
CA ASN A 151 14.17 0.18 14.54
C ASN A 151 14.93 0.45 15.85
N GLY A 152 15.06 1.72 16.25
CA GLY A 152 15.89 2.12 17.38
C GLY A 152 17.38 2.20 17.04
N PHE A 153 17.83 1.48 16.04
CA PHE A 153 19.16 1.52 15.41
C PHE A 153 18.99 1.58 13.90
N PRO A 154 19.99 2.15 13.17
CA PRO A 154 19.96 2.06 11.70
C PRO A 154 19.82 0.60 11.28
N ALA A 155 18.78 0.29 10.52
CA ALA A 155 18.49 -1.07 10.05
C ALA A 155 18.33 -1.08 8.52
N ASP A 156 18.65 -2.21 7.92
CA ASP A 156 18.24 -2.45 6.55
C ASP A 156 16.71 -2.53 6.48
N TYR A 157 16.14 -2.09 5.36
CA TYR A 157 14.69 -2.09 5.16
C TYR A 157 14.08 -3.50 5.28
N TRP A 158 14.87 -4.51 4.89
CA TRP A 158 14.40 -5.90 4.82
C TRP A 158 14.68 -6.74 6.07
N ASP A 159 15.45 -6.21 7.03
CA ASP A 159 15.73 -6.96 8.26
C ASP A 159 14.46 -7.35 9.01
N GLY A 160 14.27 -8.66 9.21
CA GLY A 160 13.15 -9.23 9.96
C GLY A 160 11.83 -9.31 9.20
N GLU A 161 11.80 -9.07 7.88
CA GLU A 161 10.60 -9.19 7.04
C GLU A 161 10.51 -10.55 6.31
N GLU A 162 11.22 -11.57 6.76
CA GLU A 162 11.21 -12.93 6.21
C GLU A 162 9.92 -13.72 6.47
#